data_1bc3d48a8471dab7e22c31279e65482b
#
_entry.id   1bc3d48a8471dab7e22c31279e65482b
#
_cell.length_a   1.000
_cell.length_b   1.000
_cell.length_c   1.000
_cell.angle_alpha   90.00
_cell.angle_beta   90.00
_cell.angle_gamma   90.00
#
_symmetry.space_group_name_H-M   'P 1'
#
loop_
_entity.id
_entity.type
_entity.pdbx_description
1 polymer ?
#
loop_
_entity_poly.entity_id
_entity_poly.type
_entity_poly.pdbx_seq_one_letter_code
_entity_poly.pdbx_strand_id
1 'polypeptide(L)'
;MVEIKHCSTDSDFSSAMQMTKDYIRWLNMDLSFQDIDKELSNFPSMYGPPNGLFLLAWHRGELGGGVGLRMHEAGVCEMKRLFVYDQFKRKGAGCSLCTAIIKEAMNLGYDKMRLDTLGRMKAAKRLYENLGFREIQPYRFNPDPTTNYMELSLR
;
A
#
# COMPACT_ATOMS: atom_id res chain seq x y z
N MET A 1 -10.32 12.84 -12.55
CA MET A 1 -8.86 12.71 -12.43
C MET A 1 -8.45 12.77 -10.97
N VAL A 2 -7.59 11.90 -10.53
CA VAL A 2 -7.09 11.91 -9.15
C VAL A 2 -5.74 12.63 -9.10
N GLU A 3 -5.50 13.29 -7.97
CA GLU A 3 -4.23 13.95 -7.68
C GLU A 3 -3.53 13.15 -6.59
N ILE A 4 -2.28 12.74 -6.84
CA ILE A 4 -1.49 11.95 -5.90
C ILE A 4 -0.55 12.89 -5.15
N LYS A 5 -0.58 12.81 -3.83
CA LYS A 5 0.27 13.64 -2.96
C LYS A 5 1.00 12.80 -1.93
N HIS A 6 2.24 13.19 -1.62
CA HIS A 6 2.98 12.62 -0.50
C HIS A 6 2.41 13.12 0.82
N CYS A 7 2.37 12.24 1.81
CA CYS A 7 2.15 12.68 3.19
C CYS A 7 3.41 13.40 3.67
N SER A 8 3.25 14.64 4.10
CA SER A 8 4.37 15.44 4.61
C SER A 8 4.01 16.21 5.89
N THR A 9 2.75 16.48 6.13
CA THR A 9 2.29 17.22 7.32
C THR A 9 1.61 16.29 8.31
N ASP A 10 1.46 16.74 9.55
CA ASP A 10 0.70 16.00 10.57
C ASP A 10 -0.72 15.74 10.10
N SER A 11 -1.33 16.70 9.41
CA SER A 11 -2.67 16.55 8.85
C SER A 11 -2.73 15.45 7.80
N ASP A 12 -1.73 15.38 6.92
CA ASP A 12 -1.64 14.32 5.91
C ASP A 12 -1.55 12.95 6.57
N PHE A 13 -0.69 12.80 7.57
CA PHE A 13 -0.53 11.53 8.28
C PHE A 13 -1.77 11.17 9.08
N SER A 14 -2.47 12.15 9.65
CA SER A 14 -3.75 11.90 10.31
C SER A 14 -4.78 11.33 9.34
N SER A 15 -4.85 11.89 8.13
CA SER A 15 -5.73 11.38 7.07
C SER A 15 -5.35 9.95 6.67
N ALA A 16 -4.06 9.70 6.49
CA ALA A 16 -3.56 8.37 6.13
C ALA A 16 -3.85 7.34 7.22
N MET A 17 -3.68 7.71 8.48
CA MET A 17 -3.96 6.82 9.62
C MET A 17 -5.44 6.50 9.71
N GLN A 18 -6.31 7.50 9.55
CA GLN A 18 -7.75 7.28 9.57
C GLN A 18 -8.18 6.37 8.41
N MET A 19 -7.64 6.61 7.23
CA MET A 19 -7.92 5.78 6.07
C MET A 19 -7.46 4.33 6.29
N THR A 20 -6.30 4.15 6.93
CA THR A 20 -5.78 2.82 7.26
C THR A 20 -6.72 2.11 8.23
N LYS A 21 -7.27 2.82 9.22
CA LYS A 21 -8.27 2.25 10.13
C LYS A 21 -9.54 1.85 9.37
N ASP A 22 -9.98 2.66 8.43
CA ASP A 22 -11.14 2.36 7.58
C ASP A 22 -10.89 1.12 6.74
N TYR A 23 -9.69 1.00 6.18
CA TYR A 23 -9.28 -0.18 5.41
C TYR A 23 -9.31 -1.45 6.26
N ILE A 24 -8.77 -1.39 7.48
CA ILE A 24 -8.75 -2.53 8.40
C ILE A 24 -10.18 -2.95 8.75
N ARG A 25 -11.04 -1.99 9.00
CA ARG A 25 -12.46 -2.26 9.27
C ARG A 25 -13.13 -2.91 8.05
N TRP A 26 -12.82 -2.40 6.86
CA TRP A 26 -13.35 -2.97 5.60
C TRP A 26 -12.88 -4.40 5.38
N LEU A 27 -11.62 -4.71 5.72
CA LEU A 27 -11.08 -6.07 5.61
C LEU A 27 -11.83 -7.04 6.49
N ASN A 28 -12.32 -6.59 7.63
CA ASN A 28 -13.07 -7.40 8.59
C ASN A 28 -12.32 -8.68 8.98
N MET A 29 -11.04 -8.54 9.32
CA MET A 29 -10.24 -9.65 9.82
C MET A 29 -9.28 -9.15 10.89
N ASP A 30 -8.84 -10.06 11.76
CA ASP A 30 -7.86 -9.75 12.80
C ASP A 30 -6.48 -9.61 12.17
N LEU A 31 -5.90 -8.42 12.28
CA LEU A 31 -4.56 -8.13 11.79
C LEU A 31 -3.51 -8.06 12.90
N SER A 32 -3.80 -8.62 14.08
CA SER A 32 -2.82 -8.64 15.17
C SER A 32 -1.50 -9.29 14.75
N PHE A 33 -1.54 -10.26 13.83
CA PHE A 33 -0.34 -10.89 13.29
C PHE A 33 0.56 -9.91 12.50
N GLN A 34 0.02 -8.77 12.08
CA GLN A 34 0.78 -7.71 11.39
C GLN A 34 1.19 -6.59 12.35
N ASP A 35 0.89 -6.74 13.65
CA ASP A 35 1.24 -5.76 14.67
C ASP A 35 0.69 -4.36 14.32
N ILE A 36 -0.59 -4.31 13.99
CA ILE A 36 -1.24 -3.11 13.48
C ILE A 36 -1.23 -1.94 14.47
N ASP A 37 -1.35 -2.24 15.77
CA ASP A 37 -1.34 -1.19 16.80
C ASP A 37 0.02 -0.50 16.84
N LYS A 38 1.10 -1.25 16.70
CA LYS A 38 2.45 -0.70 16.64
C LYS A 38 2.64 0.13 15.36
N GLU A 39 2.12 -0.35 14.24
CA GLU A 39 2.16 0.40 12.98
C GLU A 39 1.47 1.75 13.14
N LEU A 40 0.27 1.79 13.71
CA LEU A 40 -0.49 3.03 13.88
C LEU A 40 0.20 3.99 14.84
N SER A 41 0.83 3.50 15.91
CA SER A 41 1.54 4.37 16.84
C SER A 41 2.86 4.91 16.30
N ASN A 42 3.43 4.28 15.25
CA ASN A 42 4.69 4.71 14.63
C ASN A 42 4.51 5.08 13.15
N PHE A 43 3.30 5.41 12.74
CA PHE A 43 2.94 5.56 11.34
C PHE A 43 3.83 6.55 10.58
N PRO A 44 4.07 7.78 11.07
CA PRO A 44 4.92 8.72 10.34
C PRO A 44 6.37 8.25 10.21
N SER A 45 6.89 7.51 11.18
CA SER A 45 8.25 6.96 11.11
C SER A 45 8.32 5.80 10.12
N MET A 46 7.33 4.93 10.13
CA MET A 46 7.29 3.76 9.26
C MET A 46 7.12 4.16 7.79
N TYR A 47 6.25 5.12 7.53
CA TYR A 47 5.92 5.58 6.18
C TYR A 47 6.48 6.97 5.88
N GLY A 48 7.67 7.24 6.39
CA GLY A 48 8.37 8.49 6.17
C GLY A 48 9.82 8.27 5.77
N PRO A 49 10.53 9.38 5.47
CA PRO A 49 11.92 9.26 5.05
C PRO A 49 12.78 8.64 6.15
N PRO A 50 13.93 8.05 5.78
CA PRO A 50 14.49 7.97 4.44
C PRO A 50 14.02 6.77 3.62
N ASN A 51 13.39 5.78 4.23
CA ASN A 51 13.16 4.47 3.60
C ASN A 51 11.73 4.21 3.19
N GLY A 52 10.80 5.02 3.62
CA GLY A 52 9.39 4.81 3.32
C GLY A 52 8.66 6.10 3.01
N LEU A 53 7.42 5.96 2.56
CA LEU A 53 6.53 7.09 2.32
C LEU A 53 5.08 6.59 2.24
N PHE A 54 4.15 7.53 2.28
CA PHE A 54 2.74 7.24 2.09
C PHE A 54 2.17 8.22 1.08
N LEU A 55 1.40 7.71 0.12
CA LEU A 55 0.75 8.53 -0.90
C LEU A 55 -0.75 8.56 -0.66
N LEU A 56 -1.34 9.72 -0.85
CA LEU A 56 -2.79 9.92 -0.80
C LEU A 56 -3.29 10.33 -2.18
N ALA A 57 -4.44 9.80 -2.56
CA ALA A 57 -5.13 10.17 -3.80
C ALA A 57 -6.32 11.06 -3.46
N TRP A 58 -6.36 12.22 -4.07
CA TRP A 58 -7.42 13.20 -3.88
C TRP A 58 -8.19 13.40 -5.18
N HIS A 59 -9.48 13.56 -5.07
CA HIS A 59 -10.34 13.88 -6.21
C HIS A 59 -11.27 15.02 -5.81
N ARG A 60 -11.11 16.16 -6.46
CA ARG A 60 -11.89 17.37 -6.16
C ARG A 60 -11.91 17.72 -4.67
N GLY A 61 -10.74 17.61 -4.03
CA GLY A 61 -10.59 17.92 -2.61
C GLY A 61 -11.06 16.87 -1.64
N GLU A 62 -11.52 15.72 -2.12
CA GLU A 62 -11.94 14.61 -1.27
C GLU A 62 -10.90 13.49 -1.30
N LEU A 63 -10.62 12.92 -0.13
CA LEU A 63 -9.69 11.80 -0.02
C LEU A 63 -10.32 10.55 -0.62
N GLY A 64 -9.67 10.00 -1.64
CA GLY A 64 -10.19 8.84 -2.36
C GLY A 64 -9.47 7.53 -2.08
N GLY A 65 -8.23 7.60 -1.63
CA GLY A 65 -7.45 6.39 -1.36
C GLY A 65 -6.02 6.70 -0.98
N GLY A 66 -5.24 5.65 -0.82
CA GLY A 66 -3.83 5.80 -0.48
C GLY A 66 -3.07 4.49 -0.57
N VAL A 67 -1.75 4.58 -0.42
CA VAL A 67 -0.86 3.42 -0.43
C VAL A 67 0.43 3.78 0.30
N GLY A 68 0.98 2.80 1.02
CA GLY A 68 2.23 2.98 1.75
C GLY A 68 3.37 2.17 1.15
N LEU A 69 4.58 2.64 1.42
CA LEU A 69 5.83 1.99 1.06
C LEU A 69 6.72 1.96 2.28
N ARG A 70 7.23 0.79 2.60
CA ARG A 70 8.21 0.66 3.69
C ARG A 70 9.33 -0.28 3.29
N MET A 71 10.48 -0.15 3.97
CA MET A 71 11.57 -1.10 3.79
C MET A 71 11.18 -2.44 4.40
N HIS A 72 11.39 -3.51 3.65
CA HIS A 72 11.21 -4.87 4.13
C HIS A 72 12.55 -5.49 4.54
N GLU A 73 13.53 -5.39 3.65
CA GLU A 73 14.91 -5.80 3.89
C GLU A 73 15.81 -5.02 2.93
N ALA A 74 17.13 -5.18 3.03
CA ALA A 74 18.06 -4.44 2.18
C ALA A 74 17.71 -4.63 0.69
N GLY A 75 17.46 -3.53 0.00
CA GLY A 75 17.12 -3.53 -1.43
C GLY A 75 15.68 -3.93 -1.75
N VAL A 76 14.89 -4.33 -0.76
CA VAL A 76 13.52 -4.82 -0.97
C VAL A 76 12.54 -3.99 -0.16
N CYS A 77 11.58 -3.38 -0.83
CA CYS A 77 10.50 -2.66 -0.16
C CYS A 77 9.20 -3.44 -0.23
N GLU A 78 8.24 -2.98 0.54
CA GLU A 78 6.92 -3.60 0.56
C GLU A 78 5.85 -2.53 0.34
N MET A 79 4.95 -2.80 -0.61
CA MET A 79 3.74 -2.00 -0.79
C MET A 79 2.72 -2.44 0.26
N LYS A 80 2.17 -1.47 1.00
CA LYS A 80 1.25 -1.73 2.11
C LYS A 80 0.03 -0.84 1.99
N ARG A 81 -1.09 -1.38 2.45
CA ARG A 81 -2.30 -0.59 2.73
C ARG A 81 -2.88 0.12 1.50
N LEU A 82 -2.75 -0.49 0.31
CA LEU A 82 -3.46 0.04 -0.86
C LEU A 82 -4.97 -0.03 -0.60
N PHE A 83 -5.62 1.11 -0.62
CA PHE A 83 -7.06 1.20 -0.38
C PHE A 83 -7.65 2.35 -1.18
N VAL A 84 -8.84 2.10 -1.74
CA VAL A 84 -9.62 3.12 -2.45
C VAL A 84 -11.04 3.05 -1.90
N TYR A 85 -11.56 4.19 -1.46
CA TYR A 85 -12.95 4.26 -0.97
C TYR A 85 -13.92 3.92 -2.10
N ASP A 86 -15.05 3.29 -1.77
CA ASP A 86 -16.00 2.76 -2.75
C ASP A 86 -16.46 3.79 -3.78
N GLN A 87 -16.75 5.02 -3.34
CA GLN A 87 -17.23 6.07 -4.23
C GLN A 87 -16.17 6.54 -5.24
N PHE A 88 -14.91 6.16 -5.03
CA PHE A 88 -13.81 6.53 -5.93
C PHE A 88 -13.29 5.36 -6.76
N LYS A 89 -13.86 4.16 -6.59
CA LYS A 89 -13.51 3.02 -7.42
C LYS A 89 -13.89 3.28 -8.87
N ARG A 90 -13.15 2.65 -9.79
CA ARG A 90 -13.34 2.80 -11.24
C ARG A 90 -12.99 4.21 -11.77
N LYS A 91 -12.28 5.00 -10.98
CA LYS A 91 -11.76 6.32 -11.40
C LYS A 91 -10.25 6.27 -11.65
N GLY A 92 -9.67 5.08 -11.67
CA GLY A 92 -8.25 4.90 -11.91
C GLY A 92 -7.36 5.19 -10.72
N ALA A 93 -7.93 5.40 -9.53
CA ALA A 93 -7.15 5.76 -8.33
C ALA A 93 -6.16 4.65 -7.94
N GLY A 94 -6.61 3.39 -7.94
CA GLY A 94 -5.74 2.27 -7.59
C GLY A 94 -4.55 2.14 -8.51
N CYS A 95 -4.78 2.24 -9.81
CA CYS A 95 -3.70 2.19 -10.80
C CYS A 95 -2.75 3.38 -10.65
N SER A 96 -3.28 4.58 -10.46
CA SER A 96 -2.46 5.79 -10.27
C SER A 96 -1.61 5.70 -9.02
N LEU A 97 -2.17 5.21 -7.91
CA LEU A 97 -1.44 5.02 -6.66
C LEU A 97 -0.31 4.00 -6.83
N CYS A 98 -0.61 2.85 -7.43
CA CYS A 98 0.39 1.81 -7.64
C CYS A 98 1.51 2.27 -8.57
N THR A 99 1.18 2.94 -9.66
CA THR A 99 2.17 3.47 -10.59
C THR A 99 3.07 4.49 -9.90
N ALA A 100 2.48 5.38 -9.10
CA ALA A 100 3.23 6.39 -8.37
C ALA A 100 4.15 5.77 -7.32
N ILE A 101 3.67 4.79 -6.53
CA ILE A 101 4.49 4.19 -5.47
C ILE A 101 5.63 3.36 -6.05
N ILE A 102 5.42 2.71 -7.19
CA ILE A 102 6.48 1.99 -7.90
C ILE A 102 7.58 2.96 -8.32
N LYS A 103 7.22 4.08 -8.89
CA LYS A 103 8.17 5.11 -9.29
C LYS A 103 8.96 5.64 -8.10
N GLU A 104 8.29 5.89 -6.99
CA GLU A 104 8.94 6.35 -5.75
C GLU A 104 9.92 5.31 -5.22
N ALA A 105 9.56 4.03 -5.27
CA ALA A 105 10.44 2.95 -4.85
C ALA A 105 11.72 2.90 -5.70
N MET A 106 11.57 3.08 -7.01
CA MET A 106 12.71 3.15 -7.93
C MET A 106 13.61 4.35 -7.59
N ASN A 107 13.01 5.51 -7.31
CA ASN A 107 13.75 6.71 -6.94
C ASN A 107 14.51 6.54 -5.62
N LEU A 108 13.97 5.76 -4.69
CA LEU A 108 14.63 5.46 -3.41
C LEU A 108 15.75 4.41 -3.55
N GLY A 109 15.89 3.80 -4.72
CA GLY A 109 16.97 2.85 -4.99
C GLY A 109 16.65 1.40 -4.67
N TYR A 110 15.40 1.07 -4.39
CA TYR A 110 15.02 -0.32 -4.17
C TYR A 110 15.14 -1.15 -5.44
N ASP A 111 15.52 -2.41 -5.29
CA ASP A 111 15.64 -3.35 -6.40
C ASP A 111 14.36 -4.14 -6.64
N LYS A 112 13.61 -4.39 -5.59
CA LYS A 112 12.39 -5.20 -5.63
C LYS A 112 11.30 -4.63 -4.73
N MET A 113 10.06 -4.86 -5.14
CA MET A 113 8.88 -4.52 -4.33
C MET A 113 8.06 -5.78 -4.13
N ARG A 114 7.66 -6.04 -2.89
CA ARG A 114 6.82 -7.17 -2.53
C ARG A 114 5.50 -6.69 -1.97
N LEU A 115 4.50 -7.56 -2.02
CA LEU A 115 3.21 -7.33 -1.39
C LEU A 115 2.55 -8.66 -1.08
N ASP A 116 1.57 -8.64 -0.17
CA ASP A 116 0.65 -9.75 -0.01
C ASP A 116 -0.78 -9.25 -0.24
N THR A 117 -1.62 -10.11 -0.79
CA THR A 117 -3.02 -9.77 -1.08
C THR A 117 -3.91 -10.98 -0.86
N LEU A 118 -5.08 -10.75 -0.27
CA LEU A 118 -6.03 -11.82 0.00
C LEU A 118 -6.64 -12.36 -1.30
N GLY A 119 -6.94 -13.66 -1.32
CA GLY A 119 -7.52 -14.29 -2.51
C GLY A 119 -8.83 -13.68 -2.96
N ARG A 120 -9.63 -13.12 -2.03
CA ARG A 120 -10.89 -12.45 -2.36
C ARG A 120 -10.71 -11.11 -3.07
N MET A 121 -9.50 -10.55 -3.02
CA MET A 121 -9.19 -9.25 -3.64
C MET A 121 -8.75 -9.44 -5.09
N LYS A 122 -9.65 -9.95 -5.91
CA LYS A 122 -9.34 -10.34 -7.29
C LYS A 122 -9.01 -9.15 -8.19
N ALA A 123 -9.68 -8.03 -8.00
CA ALA A 123 -9.40 -6.83 -8.79
C ALA A 123 -8.00 -6.28 -8.49
N ALA A 124 -7.60 -6.28 -7.22
CA ALA A 124 -6.26 -5.87 -6.81
C ALA A 124 -5.20 -6.80 -7.42
N LYS A 125 -5.42 -8.10 -7.36
CA LYS A 125 -4.48 -9.07 -7.92
C LYS A 125 -4.31 -8.85 -9.43
N ARG A 126 -5.39 -8.62 -10.16
CA ARG A 126 -5.30 -8.33 -11.60
C ARG A 126 -4.52 -7.05 -11.86
N LEU A 127 -4.73 -6.02 -11.05
CA LEU A 127 -3.98 -4.78 -11.16
C LEU A 127 -2.48 -5.03 -10.98
N TYR A 128 -2.10 -5.79 -9.96
CA TYR A 128 -0.70 -6.11 -9.70
C TYR A 128 -0.10 -6.92 -10.86
N GLU A 129 -0.81 -7.91 -11.36
CA GLU A 129 -0.35 -8.70 -12.51
C GLU A 129 -0.14 -7.83 -13.74
N ASN A 130 -1.06 -6.92 -14.00
CA ASN A 130 -0.95 -5.99 -15.12
C ASN A 130 0.24 -5.04 -14.99
N LEU A 131 0.68 -4.76 -13.77
CA LEU A 131 1.85 -3.93 -13.50
C LEU A 131 3.17 -4.71 -13.57
N GLY A 132 3.10 -6.04 -13.73
CA GLY A 132 4.28 -6.87 -13.85
C GLY A 132 4.66 -7.66 -12.61
N PHE A 133 3.85 -7.60 -11.55
CA PHE A 133 4.09 -8.41 -10.36
C PHE A 133 3.87 -9.90 -10.69
N ARG A 134 4.71 -10.76 -10.10
CA ARG A 134 4.61 -12.22 -10.23
C ARG A 134 4.47 -12.85 -8.86
N GLU A 135 3.79 -13.98 -8.80
CA GLU A 135 3.65 -14.73 -7.55
C GLU A 135 4.99 -15.27 -7.09
N ILE A 136 5.22 -15.21 -5.77
CA ILE A 136 6.40 -15.76 -5.11
C ILE A 136 5.96 -16.61 -3.93
N GLN A 137 6.91 -17.30 -3.31
CA GLN A 137 6.67 -18.06 -2.09
C GLN A 137 6.33 -17.10 -0.93
N PRO A 138 5.53 -17.57 0.04
CA PRO A 138 5.24 -16.74 1.23
C PRO A 138 6.50 -16.29 1.93
N TYR A 139 6.55 -15.02 2.32
CA TYR A 139 7.68 -14.47 3.07
C TYR A 139 7.28 -14.04 4.48
N ARG A 140 6.02 -14.23 4.85
CA ARG A 140 5.51 -14.03 6.21
C ARG A 140 4.29 -14.90 6.44
N PHE A 141 3.91 -15.04 7.70
CA PHE A 141 2.67 -15.73 8.06
C PHE A 141 1.45 -14.85 7.76
N ASN A 142 0.41 -15.45 7.18
CA ASN A 142 -0.92 -14.86 7.07
C ASN A 142 -1.92 -15.98 7.32
N PRO A 143 -2.88 -15.80 8.26
CA PRO A 143 -3.83 -16.85 8.60
C PRO A 143 -4.80 -17.20 7.47
N ASP A 144 -4.98 -16.33 6.48
CA ASP A 144 -5.83 -16.61 5.33
C ASP A 144 -5.04 -17.46 4.33
N PRO A 145 -5.45 -18.74 4.11
CA PRO A 145 -4.71 -19.63 3.22
C PRO A 145 -4.80 -19.24 1.74
N THR A 146 -5.70 -18.33 1.38
CA THR A 146 -5.83 -17.86 -0.01
C THR A 146 -4.91 -16.70 -0.34
N THR A 147 -4.12 -16.21 0.64
CA THR A 147 -3.22 -15.09 0.45
C THR A 147 -2.20 -15.36 -0.64
N ASN A 148 -2.06 -14.42 -1.56
CA ASN A 148 -1.05 -14.43 -2.60
C ASN A 148 0.08 -13.50 -2.22
N TYR A 149 1.32 -13.94 -2.47
CA TYR A 149 2.52 -13.14 -2.26
C TYR A 149 3.11 -12.82 -3.62
N MET A 150 3.43 -11.56 -3.85
CA MET A 150 3.84 -11.12 -5.18
C MET A 150 5.07 -10.21 -5.10
N GLU A 151 5.82 -10.18 -6.19
CA GLU A 151 7.05 -9.40 -6.28
C GLU A 151 7.20 -8.77 -7.66
N LEU A 152 7.69 -7.54 -7.67
CA LEU A 152 8.02 -6.81 -8.88
C LEU A 152 9.51 -6.47 -8.87
N SER A 153 10.20 -6.76 -9.96
CA SER A 153 11.56 -6.28 -10.16
C SER A 153 11.52 -4.82 -10.58
N LEU A 154 12.31 -3.99 -9.88
CA LEU A 154 12.36 -2.56 -10.13
C LEU A 154 13.56 -2.17 -11.00
N ARG A 155 14.41 -3.13 -11.37
CA ARG A 155 15.65 -2.92 -12.13
C ARG A 155 15.66 -3.65 -13.44
#